data_feed6bcd00a841ec56c0d161cbd440c2
#
_entry.id   feed6bcd00a841ec56c0d161cbd440c2
#
_cell.length_a   1.000
_cell.length_b   1.000
_cell.length_c   1.000
_cell.angle_alpha   90.00
_cell.angle_beta   90.00
_cell.angle_gamma   90.00
#
_symmetry.space_group_name_H-M   'P 1'
#
loop_
_entity.id
_entity.type
_entity.pdbx_description
1 polymer ?
#
loop_
_entity_poly.entity_id
_entity_poly.type
_entity_poly.pdbx_seq_one_letter_code
_entity_poly.pdbx_strand_id
1 'polypeptide(L)'
;MKRRTVYVVFGLFLAVALVALAAPASAEMFVEGYLGGTAAANINQAFTIQDLSGSGGPGFSNAIQNNHLQFSGTPDPTVLGGLKLGTWFVKEGFAGYSGYPDWMKYFGFYTDLSFQKLEMRGPLSGTSNYKFTFGEFDMVDPTINGVHFNAGEFTSEGFIVTWAFMFAARYGFYPDSEVPFGRLQPYVAVGPAVMFSSLSTKVNTLLVGGFLNGVQDSRMSGGSQASTNIALAVDTGIRYMCTKNVSIDLSFKYRYAQPSYTFSGIDAQILHAPPATFKLEPVYSLFSGQLGVAYHF
;
A
#
# COMPACT_ATOMS: atom_id res chain seq x y z
N MET A 1 -13.34 5.19 -1.93
CA MET A 1 -14.00 4.05 -1.22
C MET A 1 -15.11 4.60 -0.34
N LYS A 2 -16.37 4.13 -0.49
CA LYS A 2 -17.48 4.66 0.32
C LYS A 2 -17.24 4.27 1.78
N ARG A 3 -17.41 5.19 2.73
CA ARG A 3 -17.28 4.97 4.20
C ARG A 3 -17.91 3.66 4.68
N ARG A 4 -18.97 3.20 4.02
CA ARG A 4 -19.66 1.94 4.31
C ARG A 4 -18.76 0.70 4.20
N THR A 5 -17.83 0.64 3.25
CA THR A 5 -16.94 -0.54 3.08
C THR A 5 -15.95 -0.66 4.24
N VAL A 6 -15.44 0.44 4.76
CA VAL A 6 -14.54 0.43 5.93
C VAL A 6 -15.26 -0.08 7.17
N TYR A 7 -16.50 0.36 7.40
CA TYR A 7 -17.30 -0.12 8.54
C TYR A 7 -17.68 -1.60 8.44
N VAL A 8 -17.92 -2.10 7.21
CA VAL A 8 -18.22 -3.53 7.01
C VAL A 8 -17.00 -4.39 7.30
N VAL A 9 -15.80 -3.99 6.81
CA VAL A 9 -14.56 -4.72 7.08
C VAL A 9 -14.22 -4.69 8.57
N PHE A 10 -14.36 -3.54 9.21
CA PHE A 10 -14.13 -3.41 10.65
C PHE A 10 -15.15 -4.19 11.47
N GLY A 11 -16.43 -4.17 11.09
CA GLY A 11 -17.50 -4.94 11.73
C GLY A 11 -17.30 -6.44 11.59
N LEU A 12 -16.87 -6.91 10.42
CA LEU A 12 -16.57 -8.33 10.20
C LEU A 12 -15.39 -8.78 11.06
N PHE A 13 -14.35 -7.97 11.16
CA PHE A 13 -13.18 -8.25 11.98
C PHE A 13 -13.53 -8.27 13.47
N LEU A 14 -14.36 -7.32 13.93
CA LEU A 14 -14.84 -7.28 15.30
C LEU A 14 -15.70 -8.52 15.62
N ALA A 15 -16.55 -8.96 14.69
CA ALA A 15 -17.34 -10.17 14.83
C ALA A 15 -16.48 -11.43 14.92
N VAL A 16 -15.42 -11.54 14.08
CA VAL A 16 -14.46 -12.65 14.13
C VAL A 16 -13.68 -12.63 15.44
N ALA A 17 -13.26 -11.47 15.92
CA ALA A 17 -12.59 -11.34 17.22
C ALA A 17 -13.53 -11.74 18.39
N LEU A 18 -14.79 -11.35 18.35
CA LEU A 18 -15.78 -11.74 19.37
C LEU A 18 -16.08 -13.24 19.36
N VAL A 19 -16.14 -13.88 18.19
CA VAL A 19 -16.29 -15.33 18.07
C VAL A 19 -15.06 -16.06 18.62
N ALA A 20 -13.86 -15.55 18.37
CA ALA A 20 -12.63 -16.09 18.92
C ALA A 20 -12.57 -15.99 20.46
N LEU A 21 -13.13 -14.93 21.04
CA LEU A 21 -13.25 -14.77 22.51
C LEU A 21 -14.23 -15.75 23.14
N ALA A 22 -15.18 -16.29 22.37
CA ALA A 22 -16.18 -17.25 22.83
C ALA A 22 -15.73 -18.72 22.68
N ALA A 23 -14.59 -18.97 22.03
CA ALA A 23 -14.08 -20.34 21.86
C ALA A 23 -13.51 -20.89 23.17
N PRO A 24 -13.75 -22.18 23.50
CA PRO A 24 -13.16 -22.79 24.69
C PRO A 24 -11.64 -22.75 24.61
N ALA A 25 -11.00 -22.32 25.70
CA ALA A 25 -9.57 -22.00 25.80
C ALA A 25 -8.68 -23.27 25.85
N SER A 26 -8.70 -24.09 24.81
CA SER A 26 -7.85 -25.28 24.70
C SER A 26 -6.67 -25.13 23.73
N ALA A 27 -6.58 -24.01 23.01
CA ALA A 27 -5.44 -23.68 22.16
C ALA A 27 -4.80 -22.40 22.69
N GLU A 28 -3.48 -22.23 22.54
CA GLU A 28 -2.81 -20.96 22.85
C GLU A 28 -3.18 -19.91 21.80
N MET A 29 -4.41 -19.39 21.94
CA MET A 29 -4.91 -18.30 21.12
C MET A 29 -4.42 -16.96 21.66
N PHE A 30 -4.23 -15.99 20.78
CA PHE A 30 -3.88 -14.65 21.21
C PHE A 30 -4.54 -13.57 20.34
N VAL A 31 -4.76 -12.43 20.97
CA VAL A 31 -5.15 -11.17 20.31
C VAL A 31 -4.08 -10.14 20.63
N GLU A 32 -3.53 -9.50 19.62
CA GLU A 32 -2.47 -8.50 19.77
C GLU A 32 -2.89 -7.20 19.10
N GLY A 33 -2.82 -6.10 19.83
CA GLY A 33 -2.88 -4.74 19.29
C GLY A 33 -1.47 -4.16 19.17
N TYR A 34 -1.15 -3.47 18.07
CA TYR A 34 0.15 -2.87 17.87
C TYR A 34 0.10 -1.51 17.20
N LEU A 35 1.15 -0.72 17.45
CA LEU A 35 1.43 0.55 16.79
C LEU A 35 2.89 0.55 16.33
N GLY A 36 3.16 1.30 15.27
CA GLY A 36 4.51 1.38 14.71
C GLY A 36 4.68 2.48 13.69
N GLY A 37 5.85 2.48 13.07
CA GLY A 37 6.19 3.34 11.96
C GLY A 37 6.50 2.53 10.72
N THR A 38 6.12 3.05 9.56
CA THR A 38 6.45 2.48 8.26
C THR A 38 7.30 3.45 7.47
N ALA A 39 8.37 2.91 6.86
CA ALA A 39 9.12 3.55 5.79
C ALA A 39 9.01 2.70 4.52
N ALA A 40 9.20 3.30 3.38
CA ALA A 40 9.19 2.58 2.11
C ALA A 40 10.50 2.80 1.34
N ALA A 41 10.84 1.84 0.50
CA ALA A 41 11.91 2.02 -0.46
C ALA A 41 11.52 3.09 -1.50
N ASN A 42 12.52 3.71 -2.10
CA ASN A 42 12.32 4.70 -3.16
C ASN A 42 11.53 4.09 -4.32
N ILE A 43 10.51 4.81 -4.78
CA ILE A 43 9.67 4.41 -5.90
C ILE A 43 10.12 5.18 -7.13
N ASN A 44 10.76 4.46 -8.06
CA ASN A 44 11.06 4.98 -9.39
C ASN A 44 10.00 4.45 -10.35
N GLN A 45 9.18 5.34 -10.90
CA GLN A 45 8.11 4.93 -11.80
C GLN A 45 8.10 5.71 -13.09
N ALA A 46 7.84 4.98 -14.18
CA ALA A 46 7.43 5.55 -15.43
C ALA A 46 5.89 5.66 -15.48
N PHE A 47 5.40 6.82 -15.84
CA PHE A 47 3.99 7.03 -16.15
C PHE A 47 3.82 7.08 -17.64
N THR A 48 2.81 6.39 -18.13
CA THR A 48 2.36 6.56 -19.51
C THR A 48 1.00 7.25 -19.48
N ILE A 49 0.93 8.46 -20.01
CA ILE A 49 -0.35 9.13 -20.23
C ILE A 49 -0.83 8.67 -21.61
N GLN A 50 -1.98 8.01 -21.65
CA GLN A 50 -2.63 7.59 -22.89
C GLN A 50 -3.73 8.58 -23.25
N ASP A 51 -3.81 8.90 -24.54
CA ASP A 51 -4.94 9.61 -25.18
C ASP A 51 -5.29 11.00 -24.62
N LEU A 52 -4.31 11.89 -24.52
CA LEU A 52 -4.59 13.31 -24.45
C LEU A 52 -4.85 13.84 -25.86
N SER A 53 -6.05 13.64 -26.38
CA SER A 53 -6.51 14.31 -27.59
C SER A 53 -7.43 15.44 -27.19
N GLY A 54 -7.14 16.65 -27.59
CA GLY A 54 -7.95 17.85 -27.35
C GLY A 54 -8.43 18.48 -28.64
N SER A 55 -9.59 19.12 -28.61
CA SER A 55 -10.08 19.99 -29.67
C SER A 55 -9.91 21.44 -29.24
N GLY A 56 -8.98 22.13 -29.84
CA GLY A 56 -8.72 23.57 -29.57
C GLY A 56 -9.71 24.54 -30.22
N GLY A 57 -10.88 24.09 -30.63
CA GLY A 57 -11.90 24.86 -31.40
C GLY A 57 -12.03 24.38 -32.83
N PRO A 58 -12.92 24.99 -33.63
CA PRO A 58 -13.16 24.60 -35.02
C PRO A 58 -11.86 24.63 -35.83
N GLY A 59 -11.38 23.49 -36.30
CA GLY A 59 -10.20 23.35 -37.12
C GLY A 59 -8.88 23.04 -36.41
N PHE A 60 -8.88 22.93 -35.07
CA PHE A 60 -7.69 22.52 -34.32
C PHE A 60 -7.94 21.20 -33.60
N SER A 61 -7.07 20.23 -33.80
CA SER A 61 -6.98 19.04 -32.95
C SER A 61 -5.55 18.93 -32.41
N ASN A 62 -5.45 18.70 -31.11
CA ASN A 62 -4.18 18.49 -30.44
C ASN A 62 -4.14 17.04 -29.99
N ALA A 63 -3.11 16.32 -30.32
CA ALA A 63 -2.84 15.00 -29.80
C ALA A 63 -1.49 14.98 -29.10
N ILE A 64 -1.48 14.60 -27.83
CA ILE A 64 -0.23 14.31 -27.13
C ILE A 64 0.04 12.83 -27.35
N GLN A 65 1.08 12.54 -28.12
CA GLN A 65 1.51 11.19 -28.42
C GLN A 65 2.77 10.85 -27.62
N ASN A 66 2.82 9.63 -27.07
CA ASN A 66 4.02 9.05 -26.42
C ASN A 66 4.61 9.90 -25.29
N ASN A 67 3.81 10.13 -24.24
CA ASN A 67 4.32 10.75 -23.04
C ASN A 67 5.04 9.72 -22.17
N HIS A 68 6.31 9.95 -21.91
CA HIS A 68 7.08 9.24 -20.91
C HIS A 68 7.39 10.18 -19.75
N LEU A 69 6.54 10.13 -18.72
CA LEU A 69 6.77 10.84 -17.48
C LEU A 69 7.42 9.88 -16.48
N GLN A 70 8.44 10.32 -15.80
CA GLN A 70 9.11 9.56 -14.74
C GLN A 70 8.91 10.29 -13.41
N PHE A 71 8.44 9.55 -12.44
CA PHE A 71 8.37 9.98 -11.06
C PHE A 71 9.45 9.25 -10.26
N SER A 72 10.20 9.99 -9.47
CA SER A 72 11.15 9.46 -8.51
C SER A 72 10.87 10.08 -7.15
N GLY A 73 10.44 9.28 -6.20
CA GLY A 73 10.13 9.76 -4.85
C GLY A 73 10.14 8.64 -3.84
N THR A 74 10.38 9.02 -2.59
CA THR A 74 10.28 8.11 -1.45
C THR A 74 8.98 8.44 -0.73
N PRO A 75 8.13 7.45 -0.43
CA PRO A 75 7.00 7.67 0.45
C PRO A 75 7.46 8.19 1.81
N ASP A 76 6.74 9.17 2.32
CA ASP A 76 7.02 9.73 3.64
C ASP A 76 6.83 8.66 4.72
N PRO A 77 7.67 8.62 5.77
CA PRO A 77 7.45 7.75 6.91
C PRO A 77 6.09 8.03 7.56
N THR A 78 5.33 6.99 7.80
CA THR A 78 3.97 7.13 8.33
C THR A 78 3.73 6.22 9.52
N VAL A 79 2.71 6.55 10.33
CA VAL A 79 2.28 5.72 11.45
C VAL A 79 1.49 4.53 10.90
N LEU A 80 1.77 3.36 11.49
CA LEU A 80 1.11 2.10 11.26
C LEU A 80 0.41 1.66 12.53
N GLY A 81 -0.82 1.15 12.43
CA GLY A 81 -1.51 0.47 13.51
C GLY A 81 -2.22 -0.78 13.00
N GLY A 82 -2.44 -1.74 13.89
CA GLY A 82 -3.14 -2.97 13.51
C GLY A 82 -3.45 -3.92 14.64
N LEU A 83 -4.06 -5.04 14.25
CA LEU A 83 -4.48 -6.12 15.13
C LEU A 83 -4.05 -7.46 14.55
N LYS A 84 -3.49 -8.32 15.39
CA LYS A 84 -3.22 -9.73 15.05
C LYS A 84 -4.14 -10.63 15.88
N LEU A 85 -4.67 -11.66 15.25
CA LEU A 85 -5.44 -12.73 15.89
C LEU A 85 -4.86 -14.05 15.44
N GLY A 86 -4.45 -14.90 16.37
CA GLY A 86 -3.78 -16.14 16.02
C GLY A 86 -3.81 -17.21 17.06
N THR A 87 -3.17 -18.32 16.71
CA THR A 87 -3.03 -19.48 17.55
C THR A 87 -1.70 -20.17 17.31
N TRP A 88 -1.15 -20.76 18.38
CA TRP A 88 -0.03 -21.69 18.29
C TRP A 88 -0.55 -23.13 18.40
N PHE A 89 0.02 -24.04 17.63
CA PHE A 89 -0.43 -25.43 17.57
C PHE A 89 0.10 -26.23 18.77
N VAL A 90 -0.41 -25.95 19.96
CA VAL A 90 -0.10 -26.70 21.16
C VAL A 90 -0.93 -27.98 21.26
N LYS A 91 -0.53 -28.89 22.10
CA LYS A 91 -1.04 -30.27 22.20
C LYS A 91 -2.56 -30.34 22.49
N GLU A 92 -3.11 -29.32 23.13
CA GLU A 92 -4.55 -29.22 23.47
C GLU A 92 -5.31 -28.32 22.46
N GLY A 93 -5.19 -28.67 21.30
CA GLY A 93 -5.57 -28.26 19.98
C GLY A 93 -6.61 -27.22 19.73
N PHE A 94 -6.34 -26.45 18.69
CA PHE A 94 -7.29 -25.60 17.97
C PHE A 94 -8.51 -26.43 17.51
N ALA A 95 -9.72 -25.91 17.77
CA ALA A 95 -11.01 -26.53 17.40
C ALA A 95 -11.25 -27.95 17.97
N GLY A 96 -10.69 -28.28 19.13
CA GLY A 96 -10.92 -29.58 19.79
C GLY A 96 -10.12 -30.74 19.20
N TYR A 97 -9.17 -30.48 18.31
CA TYR A 97 -8.27 -31.50 17.80
C TYR A 97 -7.14 -31.75 18.80
N SER A 98 -7.21 -32.85 19.53
CA SER A 98 -6.20 -33.29 20.49
C SER A 98 -5.30 -34.31 19.83
N GLY A 99 -4.13 -33.94 19.32
CA GLY A 99 -3.24 -34.94 18.72
C GLY A 99 -2.10 -34.34 17.92
N TYR A 100 -1.82 -33.04 18.07
CA TYR A 100 -0.66 -32.44 17.41
C TYR A 100 0.63 -33.07 17.95
N PRO A 101 1.58 -33.45 17.06
CA PRO A 101 2.92 -33.84 17.46
C PRO A 101 3.61 -32.72 18.25
N ASP A 102 4.49 -33.09 19.20
CA ASP A 102 5.16 -32.14 20.09
C ASP A 102 5.94 -31.03 19.37
N TRP A 103 6.42 -31.28 18.14
CA TRP A 103 7.14 -30.29 17.34
C TRP A 103 6.22 -29.19 16.78
N MET A 104 4.93 -29.41 16.67
CA MET A 104 3.99 -28.40 16.17
C MET A 104 3.85 -27.19 17.11
N LYS A 105 4.17 -27.31 18.38
CA LYS A 105 4.17 -26.19 19.34
C LYS A 105 5.07 -25.01 18.92
N TYR A 106 6.04 -25.27 18.05
CA TYR A 106 6.91 -24.25 17.48
C TYR A 106 6.26 -23.49 16.31
N PHE A 107 5.14 -23.96 15.80
CA PHE A 107 4.44 -23.39 14.67
C PHE A 107 3.08 -22.82 15.07
N GLY A 108 2.64 -21.85 14.29
CA GLY A 108 1.36 -21.20 14.49
C GLY A 108 0.86 -20.53 13.23
N PHE A 109 -0.34 -20.01 13.36
CA PHE A 109 -0.99 -19.24 12.31
C PHE A 109 -1.66 -18.02 12.93
N TYR A 110 -1.56 -16.88 12.25
CA TYR A 110 -2.31 -15.69 12.64
C TYR A 110 -2.75 -14.90 11.42
N THR A 111 -3.83 -14.17 11.59
CA THR A 111 -4.25 -13.13 10.65
C THR A 111 -3.88 -11.76 11.22
N ASP A 112 -3.45 -10.88 10.35
CA ASP A 112 -2.96 -9.54 10.68
C ASP A 112 -3.68 -8.50 9.81
N LEU A 113 -4.42 -7.63 10.47
CA LEU A 113 -5.07 -6.49 9.83
C LEU A 113 -4.34 -5.21 10.22
N SER A 114 -3.75 -4.55 9.26
CA SER A 114 -3.00 -3.31 9.45
C SER A 114 -3.56 -2.16 8.64
N PHE A 115 -3.42 -0.96 9.18
CA PHE A 115 -3.78 0.30 8.54
C PHE A 115 -2.62 1.28 8.63
N GLN A 116 -2.33 1.95 7.50
CA GLN A 116 -1.34 3.03 7.43
C GLN A 116 -1.76 4.09 6.43
N LYS A 117 -1.34 5.33 6.66
CA LYS A 117 -1.42 6.42 5.69
C LYS A 117 -0.31 6.24 4.65
N LEU A 118 -0.56 6.71 3.44
CA LEU A 118 0.42 6.77 2.38
C LEU A 118 0.50 8.21 1.88
N GLU A 119 1.68 8.79 1.97
CA GLU A 119 2.00 10.09 1.40
C GLU A 119 3.26 9.95 0.56
N MET A 120 3.23 10.50 -0.64
CA MET A 120 4.36 10.48 -1.56
C MET A 120 4.52 11.86 -2.18
N ARG A 121 5.75 12.33 -2.22
CA ARG A 121 6.13 13.57 -2.92
C ARG A 121 7.42 13.32 -3.68
N GLY A 122 7.53 13.93 -4.82
CA GLY A 122 8.77 13.86 -5.57
C GLY A 122 8.74 14.60 -6.88
N PRO A 123 9.90 14.81 -7.48
CA PRO A 123 10.00 15.44 -8.78
C PRO A 123 9.40 14.56 -9.87
N LEU A 124 8.72 15.22 -10.79
CA LEU A 124 8.23 14.65 -12.03
C LEU A 124 9.08 15.18 -13.16
N SER A 125 9.65 14.31 -13.98
CA SER A 125 10.42 14.67 -15.17
C SER A 125 9.95 13.83 -16.36
N GLY A 126 10.09 14.35 -17.56
CA GLY A 126 9.74 13.60 -18.75
C GLY A 126 9.71 14.44 -20.00
N THR A 127 9.44 13.78 -21.11
CA THR A 127 9.25 14.40 -22.42
C THR A 127 7.92 14.00 -22.99
N SER A 128 7.23 14.93 -23.62
CA SER A 128 6.03 14.63 -24.40
C SER A 128 6.18 15.17 -25.80
N ASN A 129 5.62 14.45 -26.75
CA ASN A 129 5.55 14.87 -28.15
C ASN A 129 4.15 15.38 -28.44
N TYR A 130 4.05 16.59 -28.96
CA TYR A 130 2.79 17.17 -29.41
C TYR A 130 2.65 17.01 -30.91
N LYS A 131 1.46 16.59 -31.34
CA LYS A 131 1.05 16.68 -32.74
C LYS A 131 -0.10 17.69 -32.82
N PHE A 132 0.08 18.75 -33.61
CA PHE A 132 -0.98 19.69 -33.94
C PHE A 132 -1.51 19.35 -35.32
N THR A 133 -2.81 19.29 -35.48
CA THR A 133 -3.47 19.17 -36.77
C THR A 133 -4.31 20.40 -36.98
N PHE A 134 -4.10 21.11 -38.06
CA PHE A 134 -4.82 22.32 -38.46
C PHE A 134 -5.59 22.04 -39.72
N GLY A 135 -6.91 21.89 -39.66
CA GLY A 135 -7.74 21.51 -40.79
C GLY A 135 -7.35 20.17 -41.40
N GLU A 136 -7.16 20.16 -42.75
CA GLU A 136 -6.65 18.95 -43.45
C GLU A 136 -5.12 18.86 -43.51
N PHE A 137 -4.42 19.82 -42.93
CA PHE A 137 -2.96 19.86 -42.96
C PHE A 137 -2.39 19.31 -41.64
N ASP A 138 -1.73 18.14 -41.72
CA ASP A 138 -0.91 17.63 -40.66
C ASP A 138 0.39 18.44 -40.57
N MET A 139 0.43 19.45 -39.73
CA MET A 139 1.68 20.14 -39.40
C MET A 139 2.38 19.39 -38.28
N VAL A 140 3.22 18.45 -38.64
CA VAL A 140 4.25 17.93 -37.73
C VAL A 140 5.39 18.93 -37.77
N ASP A 141 5.40 19.88 -36.85
CA ASP A 141 6.56 20.74 -36.70
C ASP A 141 7.66 19.98 -35.95
N PRO A 142 8.75 19.58 -36.62
CA PRO A 142 9.85 18.87 -35.96
C PRO A 142 10.59 19.75 -34.93
N THR A 143 10.35 21.06 -34.90
CA THR A 143 10.94 21.96 -33.90
C THR A 143 10.12 22.01 -32.60
N ILE A 144 8.88 21.49 -32.58
CA ILE A 144 8.05 21.31 -31.37
C ILE A 144 8.24 19.89 -30.80
N ASN A 145 9.14 19.08 -31.35
CA ASN A 145 9.50 17.79 -30.81
C ASN A 145 10.13 17.96 -29.42
N GLY A 146 9.33 17.68 -28.41
CA GLY A 146 9.75 17.61 -27.04
C GLY A 146 9.38 18.85 -26.22
N VAL A 147 8.14 18.92 -25.76
CA VAL A 147 7.86 19.74 -24.58
C VAL A 147 8.53 19.03 -23.40
N HIS A 148 9.60 19.65 -22.92
CA HIS A 148 10.26 19.16 -21.73
C HIS A 148 9.42 19.59 -20.52
N PHE A 149 8.88 18.61 -19.79
CA PHE A 149 8.34 18.86 -18.47
C PHE A 149 9.54 19.05 -17.52
N ASN A 150 10.05 20.26 -17.43
CA ASN A 150 11.06 20.61 -16.45
C ASN A 150 10.37 21.05 -15.16
N ALA A 151 10.71 20.41 -14.04
CA ALA A 151 10.26 20.76 -12.70
C ALA A 151 8.73 20.63 -12.48
N GLY A 152 8.21 19.42 -12.62
CA GLY A 152 6.89 19.06 -12.06
C GLY A 152 7.04 18.50 -10.65
N GLU A 153 6.04 18.72 -9.82
CA GLU A 153 5.89 18.07 -8.53
C GLU A 153 4.69 17.11 -8.59
N PHE A 154 4.97 15.88 -8.24
CA PHE A 154 3.94 14.87 -8.03
C PHE A 154 3.68 14.73 -6.54
N THR A 155 2.44 14.89 -6.14
CA THR A 155 2.00 14.62 -4.77
C THR A 155 0.89 13.59 -4.81
N SER A 156 0.96 12.64 -3.91
CA SER A 156 -0.06 11.61 -3.76
C SER A 156 -0.32 11.35 -2.30
N GLU A 157 -1.60 11.32 -1.96
CA GLU A 157 -2.09 11.04 -0.62
C GLU A 157 -3.06 9.87 -0.65
N GLY A 158 -2.97 8.99 0.35
CA GLY A 158 -3.85 7.85 0.42
C GLY A 158 -3.73 7.05 1.70
N PHE A 159 -4.22 5.83 1.63
CA PHE A 159 -4.09 4.87 2.72
C PHE A 159 -3.94 3.45 2.18
N ILE A 160 -3.36 2.60 3.00
CA ILE A 160 -3.22 1.18 2.75
C ILE A 160 -3.83 0.42 3.93
N VAL A 161 -4.70 -0.53 3.62
CA VAL A 161 -5.17 -1.56 4.55
C VAL A 161 -4.63 -2.89 4.06
N THR A 162 -3.92 -3.61 4.92
CA THR A 162 -3.39 -4.93 4.57
C THR A 162 -4.01 -5.98 5.48
N TRP A 163 -4.52 -7.04 4.88
CA TRP A 163 -5.01 -8.22 5.60
C TRP A 163 -4.15 -9.41 5.21
N ALA A 164 -3.28 -9.84 6.14
CA ALA A 164 -2.31 -10.91 5.93
C ALA A 164 -2.71 -12.20 6.66
N PHE A 165 -2.33 -13.33 6.08
CA PHE A 165 -2.50 -14.68 6.60
C PHE A 165 -1.13 -15.30 6.81
N MET A 166 -0.66 -15.33 8.05
CA MET A 166 0.72 -15.56 8.38
C MET A 166 0.93 -16.94 8.99
N PHE A 167 1.83 -17.71 8.40
CA PHE A 167 2.38 -18.92 9.00
C PHE A 167 3.63 -18.54 9.78
N ALA A 168 3.65 -18.90 11.05
CA ALA A 168 4.69 -18.49 11.98
C ALA A 168 5.45 -19.68 12.55
N ALA A 169 6.74 -19.46 12.79
CA ALA A 169 7.57 -20.33 13.59
C ALA A 169 8.15 -19.55 14.77
N ARG A 170 8.15 -20.13 15.96
CA ARG A 170 8.72 -19.52 17.18
C ARG A 170 9.63 -20.50 17.91
N TYR A 171 10.50 -19.95 18.73
CA TYR A 171 11.29 -20.72 19.69
C TYR A 171 11.23 -20.07 21.06
N GLY A 172 11.16 -20.88 22.12
CA GLY A 172 11.05 -20.38 23.51
C GLY A 172 12.35 -20.51 24.27
N PHE A 173 12.79 -19.41 24.89
CA PHE A 173 13.92 -19.34 25.80
C PHE A 173 13.43 -18.97 27.20
N TYR A 174 14.19 -19.37 28.21
CA TYR A 174 13.92 -19.08 29.62
C TYR A 174 12.55 -19.61 30.07
N PRO A 175 12.32 -20.98 29.98
CA PRO A 175 11.09 -21.55 30.48
C PRO A 175 11.05 -21.49 32.02
N ASP A 176 9.86 -21.27 32.57
CA ASP A 176 9.57 -21.32 33.98
C ASP A 176 8.23 -22.01 34.27
N SER A 177 7.83 -22.06 35.53
CA SER A 177 6.60 -22.73 35.95
C SER A 177 5.34 -22.02 35.43
N GLU A 178 5.39 -20.73 35.19
CA GLU A 178 4.27 -19.92 34.68
C GLU A 178 4.16 -19.93 33.15
N VAL A 179 5.35 -19.96 32.48
CA VAL A 179 5.44 -19.96 31.01
C VAL A 179 6.36 -21.13 30.58
N PRO A 180 5.84 -22.36 30.52
CA PRO A 180 6.64 -23.55 30.24
C PRO A 180 7.30 -23.57 28.86
N PHE A 181 6.72 -22.86 27.88
CA PHE A 181 7.33 -22.75 26.54
C PHE A 181 8.53 -21.80 26.52
N GLY A 182 8.60 -20.84 27.44
CA GLY A 182 9.68 -19.85 27.59
C GLY A 182 9.17 -18.40 27.50
N ARG A 183 9.78 -17.53 28.32
CA ARG A 183 9.37 -16.12 28.38
C ARG A 183 9.80 -15.31 27.17
N LEU A 184 10.97 -15.63 26.60
CA LEU A 184 11.49 -14.93 25.42
C LEU A 184 11.25 -15.81 24.18
N GLN A 185 10.45 -15.31 23.24
CA GLN A 185 9.99 -16.06 22.08
C GLN A 185 10.30 -15.30 20.78
N PRO A 186 11.52 -15.43 20.24
CA PRO A 186 11.76 -14.98 18.87
C PRO A 186 10.90 -15.78 17.89
N TYR A 187 10.42 -15.08 16.85
CA TYR A 187 9.60 -15.69 15.82
C TYR A 187 9.88 -15.10 14.44
N VAL A 188 9.52 -15.86 13.43
CA VAL A 188 9.44 -15.44 12.04
C VAL A 188 8.14 -15.93 11.45
N ALA A 189 7.53 -15.13 10.59
CA ALA A 189 6.31 -15.49 9.90
C ALA A 189 6.34 -15.00 8.47
N VAL A 190 5.67 -15.73 7.59
CA VAL A 190 5.52 -15.40 6.18
C VAL A 190 4.15 -15.81 5.71
N GLY A 191 3.59 -15.04 4.78
CA GLY A 191 2.32 -15.41 4.20
C GLY A 191 1.79 -14.45 3.15
N PRO A 192 0.74 -14.86 2.43
CA PRO A 192 0.03 -14.01 1.50
C PRO A 192 -0.79 -12.97 2.25
N ALA A 193 -0.99 -11.83 1.59
CA ALA A 193 -1.84 -10.77 2.08
C ALA A 193 -2.71 -10.20 0.95
N VAL A 194 -3.85 -9.64 1.32
CA VAL A 194 -4.66 -8.81 0.45
C VAL A 194 -4.44 -7.36 0.86
N MET A 195 -3.95 -6.56 -0.07
CA MET A 195 -3.70 -5.14 0.14
C MET A 195 -4.80 -4.33 -0.56
N PHE A 196 -5.53 -3.56 0.23
CA PHE A 196 -6.48 -2.55 -0.24
C PHE A 196 -5.81 -1.20 -0.13
N SER A 197 -5.68 -0.49 -1.21
CA SER A 197 -5.05 0.82 -1.23
C SER A 197 -5.92 1.83 -1.94
N SER A 198 -5.89 3.07 -1.47
CA SER A 198 -6.54 4.18 -2.13
C SER A 198 -5.52 5.30 -2.28
N LEU A 199 -5.49 5.89 -3.46
CA LEU A 199 -4.53 6.91 -3.83
C LEU A 199 -5.25 8.06 -4.50
N SER A 200 -4.98 9.28 -4.04
CA SER A 200 -5.41 10.53 -4.68
C SER A 200 -4.18 11.27 -5.15
N THR A 201 -4.11 11.58 -6.43
CA THR A 201 -2.92 12.18 -7.04
C THR A 201 -3.18 13.61 -7.46
N LYS A 202 -2.17 14.45 -7.28
CA LYS A 202 -2.10 15.81 -7.80
C LYS A 202 -0.75 15.97 -8.50
N VAL A 203 -0.81 16.50 -9.68
CA VAL A 203 0.38 16.77 -10.50
C VAL A 203 0.41 18.25 -10.77
N ASN A 204 1.47 18.92 -10.35
CA ASN A 204 1.77 20.29 -10.70
C ASN A 204 2.91 20.24 -11.72
N THR A 205 2.67 20.69 -12.94
CA THR A 205 3.71 20.71 -13.99
C THR A 205 3.94 22.11 -14.48
N LEU A 206 5.19 22.43 -14.72
CA LEU A 206 5.59 23.64 -15.42
C LEU A 206 5.85 23.26 -16.87
N LEU A 207 5.01 23.69 -17.78
CA LEU A 207 5.20 23.52 -19.22
C LEU A 207 6.18 24.60 -19.70
N VAL A 208 7.36 24.18 -20.14
CA VAL A 208 8.37 25.09 -20.69
C VAL A 208 8.60 24.71 -22.15
N GLY A 209 8.31 25.63 -23.05
CA GLY A 209 8.58 25.48 -24.48
C GLY A 209 7.33 25.34 -25.35
N GLY A 210 7.48 25.49 -26.63
CA GLY A 210 6.46 25.42 -27.65
C GLY A 210 5.94 26.77 -28.11
N PHE A 211 4.99 26.76 -29.03
CA PHE A 211 4.39 27.91 -29.71
C PHE A 211 3.90 29.06 -28.78
N LEU A 212 3.73 28.78 -27.48
CA LEU A 212 3.15 29.75 -26.52
C LEU A 212 4.20 30.60 -25.79
N ASN A 213 5.48 30.56 -26.14
CA ASN A 213 6.55 31.43 -25.57
C ASN A 213 6.34 31.83 -24.10
N GLY A 214 5.95 30.90 -23.26
CA GLY A 214 5.63 31.18 -21.87
C GLY A 214 5.69 29.92 -21.00
N VAL A 215 5.97 30.17 -19.73
CA VAL A 215 5.85 29.20 -18.66
C VAL A 215 4.37 29.12 -18.26
N GLN A 216 3.74 27.97 -18.43
CA GLN A 216 2.38 27.75 -17.96
C GLN A 216 2.36 26.77 -16.79
N ASP A 217 1.79 27.18 -15.68
CA ASP A 217 1.50 26.34 -14.53
C ASP A 217 0.27 25.48 -14.83
N SER A 218 0.48 24.17 -14.93
CA SER A 218 -0.60 23.22 -15.17
C SER A 218 -0.82 22.37 -13.93
N ARG A 219 -2.04 22.40 -13.42
CA ARG A 219 -2.46 21.57 -12.29
C ARG A 219 -3.39 20.47 -12.79
N MET A 220 -2.97 19.23 -12.61
CA MET A 220 -3.80 18.07 -12.92
C MET A 220 -4.18 17.36 -11.62
N SER A 221 -5.45 17.04 -11.47
CA SER A 221 -5.95 16.23 -10.35
C SER A 221 -6.56 14.97 -10.89
N GLY A 222 -6.01 13.82 -10.49
CA GLY A 222 -6.48 12.49 -10.92
C GLY A 222 -7.66 11.95 -10.10
N GLY A 223 -8.17 12.70 -9.11
CA GLY A 223 -9.17 12.20 -8.19
C GLY A 223 -8.63 11.10 -7.29
N SER A 224 -9.53 10.32 -6.67
CA SER A 224 -9.16 9.20 -5.79
C SER A 224 -9.48 7.87 -6.47
N GLN A 225 -8.49 7.00 -6.57
CA GLN A 225 -8.61 5.64 -7.10
C GLN A 225 -8.28 4.60 -6.05
N ALA A 226 -8.98 3.47 -6.08
CA ALA A 226 -8.76 2.35 -5.19
C ALA A 226 -8.24 1.14 -5.98
N SER A 227 -7.33 0.40 -5.37
CA SER A 227 -6.78 -0.83 -5.92
C SER A 227 -6.77 -1.93 -4.87
N THR A 228 -6.99 -3.16 -5.32
CA THR A 228 -6.93 -4.36 -4.47
C THR A 228 -5.96 -5.33 -5.11
N ASN A 229 -4.94 -5.75 -4.36
CA ASN A 229 -3.87 -6.58 -4.86
C ASN A 229 -3.45 -7.65 -3.88
N ILE A 230 -2.85 -8.72 -4.41
CA ILE A 230 -2.16 -9.71 -3.60
C ILE A 230 -0.79 -9.15 -3.23
N ALA A 231 -0.41 -9.32 -1.97
CA ALA A 231 0.86 -8.91 -1.41
C ALA A 231 1.55 -10.10 -0.74
N LEU A 232 2.86 -10.01 -0.62
CA LEU A 232 3.65 -10.87 0.26
C LEU A 232 3.92 -10.12 1.57
N ALA A 233 3.71 -10.79 2.70
CA ALA A 233 4.05 -10.27 4.02
C ALA A 233 5.07 -11.18 4.70
N VAL A 234 6.08 -10.57 5.31
CA VAL A 234 7.07 -11.22 6.17
C VAL A 234 7.10 -10.46 7.49
N ASP A 235 7.04 -11.16 8.61
CA ASP A 235 7.08 -10.58 9.95
C ASP A 235 8.14 -11.32 10.77
N THR A 236 8.99 -10.61 11.48
CA THR A 236 9.97 -11.20 12.41
C THR A 236 10.02 -10.35 13.67
N GLY A 237 10.11 -11.00 14.80
CA GLY A 237 10.07 -10.27 16.06
C GLY A 237 10.50 -11.11 17.25
N ILE A 238 10.43 -10.44 18.39
CA ILE A 238 10.69 -11.03 19.70
C ILE A 238 9.50 -10.71 20.58
N ARG A 239 8.85 -11.76 21.07
CA ARG A 239 7.77 -11.68 22.05
C ARG A 239 8.32 -11.98 23.43
N TYR A 240 7.98 -11.15 24.41
CA TYR A 240 8.30 -11.37 25.80
C TYR A 240 7.01 -11.57 26.62
N MET A 241 6.87 -12.75 27.21
CA MET A 241 5.74 -13.10 28.09
C MET A 241 5.94 -12.46 29.46
N CYS A 242 5.20 -11.38 29.73
CA CYS A 242 5.22 -10.72 31.06
C CYS A 242 4.54 -11.60 32.11
N THR A 243 3.42 -12.23 31.76
CA THR A 243 2.70 -13.21 32.52
C THR A 243 2.26 -14.35 31.59
N LYS A 244 1.63 -15.39 32.10
CA LYS A 244 1.07 -16.47 31.25
C LYS A 244 0.06 -15.97 30.20
N ASN A 245 -0.60 -14.85 30.47
CA ASN A 245 -1.67 -14.32 29.61
C ASN A 245 -1.31 -13.02 28.89
N VAL A 246 -0.20 -12.34 29.24
CA VAL A 246 0.14 -11.04 28.65
C VAL A 246 1.56 -11.04 28.12
N SER A 247 1.72 -10.59 26.91
CA SER A 247 3.04 -10.41 26.28
C SER A 247 3.20 -9.05 25.64
N ILE A 248 4.46 -8.63 25.51
CA ILE A 248 4.90 -7.49 24.71
C ILE A 248 5.64 -8.05 23.50
N ASP A 249 5.35 -7.49 22.34
CA ASP A 249 5.92 -7.90 21.05
C ASP A 249 6.66 -6.73 20.40
N LEU A 250 7.92 -6.94 20.06
CA LEU A 250 8.71 -6.03 19.24
C LEU A 250 8.99 -6.73 17.92
N SER A 251 8.48 -6.17 16.81
CA SER A 251 8.62 -6.82 15.53
C SER A 251 8.93 -5.88 14.39
N PHE A 252 9.47 -6.47 13.33
CA PHE A 252 9.78 -5.85 12.06
C PHE A 252 9.02 -6.57 10.95
N LYS A 253 8.28 -5.79 10.15
CA LYS A 253 7.44 -6.32 9.09
C LYS A 253 7.86 -5.76 7.73
N TYR A 254 7.94 -6.63 6.75
CA TYR A 254 8.12 -6.31 5.34
C TYR A 254 6.88 -6.69 4.54
N ARG A 255 6.45 -5.80 3.63
CA ARG A 255 5.33 -6.05 2.72
C ARG A 255 5.72 -5.63 1.31
N TYR A 256 5.42 -6.51 0.35
CA TYR A 256 5.66 -6.27 -1.06
C TYR A 256 4.35 -6.38 -1.84
N ALA A 257 4.03 -5.38 -2.66
CA ALA A 257 2.86 -5.38 -3.52
C ALA A 257 3.07 -4.50 -4.76
N GLN A 258 2.32 -4.79 -5.82
CA GLN A 258 2.29 -4.01 -7.06
C GLN A 258 0.84 -3.62 -7.38
N PRO A 259 0.28 -2.58 -6.75
CA PRO A 259 -1.03 -2.08 -7.09
C PRO A 259 -1.02 -1.40 -8.46
N SER A 260 -2.18 -1.43 -9.14
CA SER A 260 -2.42 -0.69 -10.37
C SER A 260 -3.57 0.27 -10.16
N TYR A 261 -3.36 1.53 -10.53
CA TYR A 261 -4.37 2.59 -10.46
C TYR A 261 -4.59 3.17 -11.84
N THR A 262 -5.85 3.31 -12.22
CA THR A 262 -6.21 3.97 -13.48
C THR A 262 -7.00 5.22 -13.13
N PHE A 263 -6.43 6.37 -13.45
CA PHE A 263 -7.03 7.67 -13.25
C PHE A 263 -7.64 8.12 -14.56
N SER A 264 -8.91 8.49 -14.54
CA SER A 264 -9.64 9.03 -15.68
C SER A 264 -10.25 10.37 -15.31
N GLY A 265 -10.42 11.25 -16.30
CA GLY A 265 -11.04 12.55 -16.07
C GLY A 265 -10.08 13.59 -15.53
N ILE A 266 -8.83 13.55 -15.95
CA ILE A 266 -7.85 14.60 -15.62
C ILE A 266 -8.31 15.88 -16.29
N ASP A 267 -8.71 16.85 -15.47
CA ASP A 267 -9.02 18.19 -15.92
C ASP A 267 -7.72 18.95 -16.16
N ALA A 268 -7.26 18.94 -17.40
CA ALA A 268 -6.15 19.78 -17.84
C ALA A 268 -6.70 21.17 -18.17
N GLN A 269 -6.71 22.06 -17.20
CA GLN A 269 -7.31 23.40 -17.31
C GLN A 269 -6.78 24.25 -18.47
N ILE A 270 -5.69 23.86 -19.10
CA ILE A 270 -5.02 24.68 -20.13
C ILE A 270 -5.44 24.33 -21.56
N LEU A 271 -5.94 23.12 -21.84
CA LEU A 271 -6.08 22.66 -23.21
C LEU A 271 -7.51 22.39 -23.69
N HIS A 272 -8.54 22.57 -22.87
CA HIS A 272 -9.91 22.11 -23.19
C HIS A 272 -9.92 20.68 -23.77
N ALA A 273 -8.95 19.88 -23.30
CA ALA A 273 -8.76 18.52 -23.77
C ALA A 273 -9.81 17.59 -23.14
N PRO A 274 -10.28 16.58 -23.86
CA PRO A 274 -11.13 15.55 -23.28
C PRO A 274 -10.38 14.87 -22.12
N PRO A 275 -11.12 14.27 -21.16
CA PRO A 275 -10.51 13.68 -19.98
C PRO A 275 -9.48 12.60 -20.35
N ALA A 276 -8.25 12.84 -19.97
CA ALA A 276 -7.18 11.89 -20.18
C ALA A 276 -7.20 10.76 -19.14
N THR A 277 -6.68 9.61 -19.53
CA THR A 277 -6.49 8.46 -18.66
C THR A 277 -5.00 8.21 -18.46
N PHE A 278 -4.57 8.08 -17.21
CA PHE A 278 -3.21 7.61 -16.92
C PHE A 278 -3.21 6.43 -15.97
N LYS A 279 -2.28 5.52 -16.18
CA LYS A 279 -2.08 4.33 -15.38
C LYS A 279 -0.83 4.47 -14.53
N LEU A 280 -0.95 4.12 -13.25
CA LEU A 280 0.12 4.15 -12.26
C LEU A 280 0.25 2.78 -11.62
N GLU A 281 1.43 2.17 -11.71
CA GLU A 281 1.72 0.82 -11.18
C GLU A 281 2.92 0.86 -10.20
N PRO A 282 2.75 1.42 -8.98
CA PRO A 282 3.83 1.51 -8.01
C PRO A 282 4.23 0.15 -7.47
N VAL A 283 5.52 -0.04 -7.27
CA VAL A 283 6.05 -1.16 -6.50
C VAL A 283 6.21 -0.71 -5.06
N TYR A 284 5.38 -1.26 -4.18
CA TYR A 284 5.47 -0.98 -2.75
C TYR A 284 6.39 -2.00 -2.07
N SER A 285 7.50 -1.51 -1.52
CA SER A 285 8.39 -2.22 -0.62
C SER A 285 8.35 -1.51 0.73
N LEU A 286 7.48 -1.98 1.63
CA LEU A 286 7.15 -1.31 2.88
C LEU A 286 7.84 -2.01 4.04
N PHE A 287 8.64 -1.26 4.80
CA PHE A 287 9.35 -1.71 6.00
C PHE A 287 8.71 -1.06 7.22
N SER A 288 8.38 -1.84 8.22
CA SER A 288 7.69 -1.32 9.42
C SER A 288 8.32 -1.88 10.68
N GLY A 289 8.62 -1.00 11.64
CA GLY A 289 8.92 -1.37 13.03
C GLY A 289 7.69 -1.15 13.90
N GLN A 290 7.35 -2.11 14.76
CA GLN A 290 6.13 -2.06 15.55
C GLN A 290 6.31 -2.62 16.96
N LEU A 291 5.56 -2.06 17.89
CA LEU A 291 5.44 -2.51 19.28
C LEU A 291 4.00 -2.92 19.53
N GLY A 292 3.80 -4.11 20.05
CA GLY A 292 2.50 -4.70 20.32
C GLY A 292 2.34 -5.17 21.76
N VAL A 293 1.08 -5.31 22.16
CA VAL A 293 0.68 -5.98 23.40
C VAL A 293 -0.34 -7.05 23.04
N ALA A 294 -0.10 -8.27 23.49
CA ALA A 294 -0.99 -9.38 23.23
C ALA A 294 -1.55 -9.96 24.53
N TYR A 295 -2.80 -10.43 24.45
CA TYR A 295 -3.44 -11.24 25.45
C TYR A 295 -3.60 -12.66 24.93
N HIS A 296 -3.17 -13.65 25.76
CA HIS A 296 -3.22 -15.07 25.49
C HIS A 296 -4.32 -15.72 26.33
N PHE A 297 -5.12 -16.56 25.71
CA PHE A 297 -6.23 -17.27 26.32
C PHE A 297 -5.84 -18.64 26.83
#